data_bd3d9e5bdc88bac7361ccc302bef6a43
#
_entry.id   bd3d9e5bdc88bac7361ccc302bef6a43
#
_cell.length_a   1.000
_cell.length_b   1.000
_cell.length_c   1.000
_cell.angle_alpha   90.00
_cell.angle_beta   90.00
_cell.angle_gamma   90.00
#
_symmetry.space_group_name_H-M   'P 1'
#
loop_
_entity.id
_entity.type
_entity.pdbx_description
1 polymer ?
#
loop_
_entity_poly.entity_id
_entity_poly.type
_entity_poly.pdbx_seq_one_letter_code
_entity_poly.pdbx_strand_id
1 'polypeptide(L)'
;MRHCNSPLNENSPECLRREAKIGNESYITAWGPNEFTPIGNLKDFNYTEKLRNWKVPSLIISGTSDLCTPLLAKTMYDRIPGARWELFEDSKHLVYVDQNEKYINLLIEWLNKYD
;
A
#
# COMPACT_ATOMS: atom_id res chain seq x y z
N MET A 1 4.65 5.00 -13.74
CA MET A 1 5.03 3.98 -12.73
C MET A 1 6.46 4.10 -12.19
N ARG A 2 7.41 4.67 -12.91
CA ARG A 2 8.83 4.75 -12.46
C ARG A 2 9.06 5.52 -11.15
N HIS A 3 8.13 6.38 -10.73
CA HIS A 3 8.28 7.19 -9.51
C HIS A 3 7.67 6.56 -8.26
N CYS A 4 6.76 5.60 -8.43
CA CYS A 4 6.03 4.99 -7.31
C CYS A 4 6.73 3.75 -6.77
N ASN A 5 7.49 3.05 -7.60
CA ASN A 5 8.16 1.81 -7.26
C ASN A 5 9.64 1.88 -7.64
N SER A 6 10.47 1.14 -6.91
CA SER A 6 11.85 0.90 -7.32
C SER A 6 11.87 0.08 -8.62
N PRO A 7 12.84 0.33 -9.53
CA PRO A 7 12.96 -0.46 -10.74
C PRO A 7 13.18 -1.93 -10.41
N LEU A 8 12.43 -2.81 -11.07
CA LEU A 8 12.66 -4.24 -10.95
C LEU A 8 13.98 -4.62 -11.64
N ASN A 9 14.67 -5.58 -11.04
CA ASN A 9 15.95 -6.11 -11.52
C ASN A 9 15.95 -7.64 -11.42
N GLU A 10 17.07 -8.28 -11.75
CA GLU A 10 17.23 -9.73 -11.71
C GLU A 10 17.04 -10.35 -10.32
N ASN A 11 17.29 -9.58 -9.26
CA ASN A 11 17.13 -10.01 -7.87
C ASN A 11 15.71 -9.77 -7.34
N SER A 12 14.86 -9.08 -8.10
CA SER A 12 13.46 -8.87 -7.73
C SER A 12 12.69 -10.19 -7.76
N PRO A 13 11.71 -10.40 -6.85
CA PRO A 13 10.88 -11.60 -6.84
C PRO A 13 10.29 -11.92 -8.23
N GLU A 14 10.33 -13.20 -8.62
CA GLU A 14 9.87 -13.63 -9.95
C GLU A 14 8.41 -13.25 -10.23
N CYS A 15 7.56 -13.31 -9.20
CA CYS A 15 6.15 -12.91 -9.32
C CYS A 15 5.95 -11.44 -9.74
N LEU A 16 6.93 -10.57 -9.45
CA LEU A 16 6.88 -9.17 -9.86
C LEU A 16 7.53 -8.94 -11.23
N ARG A 17 8.45 -9.81 -11.63
CA ARG A 17 9.12 -9.74 -12.94
C ARG A 17 8.25 -10.30 -14.06
N ARG A 18 7.28 -11.15 -13.73
CA ARG A 18 6.32 -11.68 -14.68
C ARG A 18 5.42 -10.58 -15.23
N GLU A 19 5.07 -10.71 -16.50
CA GLU A 19 4.03 -9.89 -17.09
C GLU A 19 2.68 -10.20 -16.41
N ALA A 20 2.10 -9.20 -15.76
CA ALA A 20 0.82 -9.36 -15.08
C ALA A 20 -0.34 -9.32 -16.08
N LYS A 21 -1.24 -10.29 -16.00
CA LYS A 21 -2.54 -10.19 -16.66
C LYS A 21 -3.45 -9.26 -15.84
N ILE A 22 -3.50 -8.01 -16.21
CA ILE A 22 -4.31 -7.00 -15.54
C ILE A 22 -5.69 -6.96 -16.20
N GLY A 23 -6.76 -6.95 -15.39
CA GLY A 23 -8.12 -6.72 -15.85
C GLY A 23 -8.33 -5.23 -16.21
N ASN A 24 -7.85 -4.81 -17.39
CA ASN A 24 -7.87 -3.41 -17.80
C ASN A 24 -9.27 -2.79 -17.77
N GLU A 25 -10.30 -3.52 -18.18
CA GLU A 25 -11.68 -3.00 -18.16
C GLU A 25 -12.17 -2.68 -16.75
N SER A 26 -11.91 -3.58 -15.79
CA SER A 26 -12.27 -3.36 -14.39
C SER A 26 -11.51 -2.18 -13.80
N TYR A 27 -10.23 -2.06 -14.10
CA TYR A 27 -9.40 -0.95 -13.64
C TYR A 27 -9.89 0.39 -14.20
N ILE A 28 -10.11 0.48 -15.52
CA ILE A 28 -10.57 1.71 -16.18
C ILE A 28 -11.96 2.11 -15.67
N THR A 29 -12.86 1.15 -15.50
CA THR A 29 -14.22 1.40 -14.99
C THR A 29 -14.19 1.93 -13.55
N ALA A 30 -13.38 1.33 -12.70
CA ALA A 30 -13.32 1.70 -11.29
C ALA A 30 -12.55 3.01 -11.07
N TRP A 31 -11.41 3.15 -11.66
CA TRP A 31 -10.47 4.24 -11.43
C TRP A 31 -10.36 5.22 -12.59
N GLY A 32 -10.00 4.75 -13.76
CA GLY A 32 -9.72 5.56 -14.94
C GLY A 32 -8.52 5.04 -15.73
N PRO A 33 -8.01 5.80 -16.70
CA PRO A 33 -6.93 5.34 -17.57
C PRO A 33 -5.57 5.14 -16.88
N ASN A 34 -5.37 5.77 -15.72
CA ASN A 34 -4.14 5.68 -14.92
C ASN A 34 -4.38 6.23 -13.50
N GLU A 35 -3.40 6.05 -12.59
CA GLU A 35 -3.48 6.48 -11.20
C GLU A 35 -3.65 8.00 -11.01
N PHE A 36 -3.28 8.80 -11.99
CA PHE A 36 -3.30 10.26 -11.92
C PHE A 36 -4.58 10.88 -12.51
N THR A 37 -5.44 10.04 -13.10
CA THR A 37 -6.67 10.48 -13.77
C THR A 37 -7.87 9.72 -13.21
N PRO A 38 -8.29 9.99 -11.96
CA PRO A 38 -9.36 9.24 -11.28
C PRO A 38 -10.73 9.73 -11.76
N ILE A 39 -11.18 9.25 -12.91
CA ILE A 39 -12.48 9.58 -13.53
C ILE A 39 -13.48 8.42 -13.48
N GLY A 40 -13.08 7.28 -12.96
CA GLY A 40 -13.94 6.09 -12.85
C GLY A 40 -14.99 6.19 -11.74
N ASN A 41 -15.66 5.08 -11.46
CA ASN A 41 -16.74 4.98 -10.47
C ASN A 41 -16.29 5.29 -9.04
N LEU A 42 -14.99 5.14 -8.74
CA LEU A 42 -14.41 5.41 -7.42
C LEU A 42 -13.94 6.86 -7.23
N LYS A 43 -14.13 7.74 -8.21
CA LYS A 43 -13.62 9.13 -8.16
C LYS A 43 -14.06 9.91 -6.91
N ASP A 44 -15.28 9.68 -6.44
CA ASP A 44 -15.86 10.35 -5.27
C ASP A 44 -15.83 9.48 -4.01
N PHE A 45 -15.14 8.32 -4.07
CA PHE A 45 -15.05 7.41 -2.94
C PHE A 45 -14.21 8.01 -1.82
N ASN A 46 -14.83 8.18 -0.65
CA ASN A 46 -14.16 8.65 0.56
C ASN A 46 -14.68 7.89 1.78
N TYR A 47 -13.79 7.14 2.41
CA TYR A 47 -14.08 6.33 3.60
C TYR A 47 -13.43 6.89 4.87
N THR A 48 -12.78 8.02 4.79
CA THR A 48 -11.90 8.59 5.82
C THR A 48 -12.59 8.70 7.18
N GLU A 49 -13.80 9.23 7.24
CA GLU A 49 -14.51 9.39 8.51
C GLU A 49 -15.03 8.06 9.08
N LYS A 50 -15.30 7.07 8.23
CA LYS A 50 -15.76 5.74 8.65
C LYS A 50 -14.66 4.90 9.29
N LEU A 51 -13.39 5.24 9.07
CA LEU A 51 -12.24 4.55 9.69
C LEU A 51 -12.28 4.59 11.22
N ARG A 52 -12.96 5.59 11.81
CA ARG A 52 -13.12 5.67 13.28
C ARG A 52 -13.96 4.53 13.86
N ASN A 53 -14.79 3.90 13.04
CA ASN A 53 -15.62 2.75 13.41
C ASN A 53 -14.92 1.39 13.16
N TRP A 54 -13.68 1.42 12.68
CA TRP A 54 -12.93 0.22 12.37
C TRP A 54 -12.53 -0.53 13.64
N LYS A 55 -12.85 -1.82 13.72
CA LYS A 55 -12.64 -2.64 14.92
C LYS A 55 -11.64 -3.78 14.73
N VAL A 56 -11.12 -3.92 13.53
CA VAL A 56 -10.15 -4.97 13.21
C VAL A 56 -8.75 -4.49 13.54
N PRO A 57 -7.92 -5.31 14.22
CA PRO A 57 -6.51 -5.00 14.40
C PRO A 57 -5.85 -4.65 13.06
N SER A 58 -5.17 -3.52 13.00
CA SER A 58 -4.67 -2.99 11.73
C SER A 58 -3.20 -2.60 11.83
N LEU A 59 -2.42 -3.09 10.87
CA LEU A 59 -1.03 -2.70 10.65
C LEU A 59 -0.96 -1.91 9.34
N ILE A 60 -0.53 -0.66 9.43
CA ILE A 60 -0.28 0.22 8.29
C ILE A 60 1.22 0.17 7.99
N ILE A 61 1.56 -0.15 6.75
CA ILE A 61 2.96 -0.17 6.29
C ILE A 61 3.07 0.80 5.12
N SER A 62 4.04 1.70 5.17
CA SER A 62 4.29 2.66 4.11
C SER A 62 5.78 3.01 4.00
N GLY A 63 6.20 3.48 2.83
CA GLY A 63 7.55 3.96 2.59
C GLY A 63 7.66 5.49 2.68
N THR A 64 8.83 6.00 3.04
CA THR A 64 9.08 7.45 3.11
C THR A 64 9.02 8.13 1.75
N SER A 65 9.32 7.40 0.68
CA SER A 65 9.33 7.87 -0.71
C SER A 65 8.15 7.33 -1.54
N ASP A 66 7.08 6.93 -0.86
CA ASP A 66 5.87 6.42 -1.50
C ASP A 66 5.06 7.55 -2.14
N LEU A 67 4.37 7.26 -3.23
CA LEU A 67 3.34 8.12 -3.83
C LEU A 67 2.16 8.33 -2.84
N CYS A 68 1.75 7.27 -2.13
CA CYS A 68 0.91 7.36 -0.94
C CYS A 68 1.76 7.92 0.22
N THR A 69 1.93 9.22 0.24
CA THR A 69 2.85 9.90 1.16
C THR A 69 2.63 9.51 2.62
N PRO A 70 3.64 9.66 3.50
CA PRO A 70 3.48 9.45 4.94
C PRO A 70 2.30 10.21 5.56
N LEU A 71 1.92 11.36 5.00
CA LEU A 71 0.75 12.11 5.44
C LEU A 71 -0.56 11.35 5.22
N LEU A 72 -0.69 10.65 4.09
CA LEU A 72 -1.87 9.82 3.81
C LEU A 72 -1.93 8.61 4.75
N ALA A 73 -0.80 7.93 4.96
CA ALA A 73 -0.71 6.82 5.91
C ALA A 73 -1.04 7.29 7.35
N LYS A 74 -0.53 8.47 7.74
CA LYS A 74 -0.86 9.09 9.03
C LYS A 74 -2.35 9.39 9.17
N THR A 75 -3.02 9.80 8.11
CA THR A 75 -4.46 10.04 8.11
C THR A 75 -5.25 8.79 8.49
N MET A 76 -4.83 7.62 8.01
CA MET A 76 -5.41 6.33 8.41
C MET A 76 -5.07 6.00 9.86
N TYR A 77 -3.80 6.13 10.23
CA TYR A 77 -3.31 5.86 11.58
C TYR A 77 -4.05 6.66 12.65
N ASP A 78 -4.24 7.96 12.42
CA ASP A 78 -4.93 8.85 13.36
C ASP A 78 -6.42 8.52 13.52
N ARG A 79 -7.02 7.77 12.60
CA ARG A 79 -8.45 7.47 12.57
C ARG A 79 -8.80 6.05 12.95
N ILE A 80 -7.94 5.07 12.67
CA ILE A 80 -8.20 3.67 13.01
C ILE A 80 -7.80 3.43 14.46
N PRO A 81 -8.77 3.15 15.37
CA PRO A 81 -8.47 2.92 16.77
C PRO A 81 -7.51 1.75 16.96
N GLY A 82 -6.41 1.97 17.67
CA GLY A 82 -5.43 0.93 17.98
C GLY A 82 -4.58 0.45 16.79
N ALA A 83 -4.59 1.15 15.67
CA ALA A 83 -3.70 0.83 14.56
C ALA A 83 -2.22 0.99 14.96
N ARG A 84 -1.38 0.12 14.40
CA ARG A 84 0.08 0.28 14.39
C ARG A 84 0.50 0.81 13.03
N TRP A 85 1.44 1.73 12.99
CA TRP A 85 2.02 2.24 11.75
C TRP A 85 3.54 2.07 11.76
N GLU A 86 4.04 1.43 10.71
CA GLU A 86 5.46 1.26 10.46
C GLU A 86 5.84 1.99 9.17
N LEU A 87 6.67 3.01 9.33
CA LEU A 87 7.22 3.78 8.23
C LEU A 87 8.61 3.25 7.88
N PHE A 88 8.77 2.80 6.64
CA PHE A 88 10.03 2.26 6.14
C PHE A 88 10.83 3.36 5.45
N GLU A 89 12.00 3.67 6.00
CA GLU A 89 12.93 4.62 5.40
C GLU A 89 13.43 4.11 4.04
N ASP A 90 13.69 5.03 3.12
CA ASP A 90 14.22 4.74 1.78
C ASP A 90 13.40 3.72 0.97
N SER A 91 12.13 3.57 1.29
CA SER A 91 11.22 2.66 0.58
C SER A 91 10.15 3.46 -0.17
N LYS A 92 9.73 2.90 -1.30
CA LYS A 92 8.61 3.36 -2.12
C LYS A 92 7.35 2.55 -1.83
N HIS A 93 6.44 2.45 -2.80
CA HIS A 93 5.14 1.78 -2.64
C HIS A 93 5.26 0.27 -2.37
N LEU A 94 6.23 -0.40 -3.00
CA LEU A 94 6.46 -1.83 -2.81
C LEU A 94 7.52 -2.07 -1.72
N VAL A 95 7.17 -1.76 -0.48
CA VAL A 95 8.07 -1.86 0.68
C VAL A 95 8.68 -3.27 0.82
N TYR A 96 7.90 -4.30 0.52
CA TYR A 96 8.33 -5.70 0.56
C TYR A 96 9.38 -6.06 -0.52
N VAL A 97 9.53 -5.22 -1.55
CA VAL A 97 10.61 -5.34 -2.54
C VAL A 97 11.85 -4.60 -2.05
N ASP A 98 11.64 -3.37 -1.54
CA ASP A 98 12.73 -2.50 -1.15
C ASP A 98 13.42 -2.99 0.14
N GLN A 99 12.66 -3.51 1.11
CA GLN A 99 13.15 -3.97 2.41
C GLN A 99 12.50 -5.30 2.83
N ASN A 100 12.68 -6.35 2.04
CA ASN A 100 12.00 -7.63 2.19
C ASN A 100 12.18 -8.26 3.58
N GLU A 101 13.41 -8.35 4.08
CA GLU A 101 13.70 -9.00 5.36
C GLU A 101 12.97 -8.30 6.51
N LYS A 102 13.08 -6.97 6.59
CA LYS A 102 12.40 -6.16 7.61
C LYS A 102 10.88 -6.30 7.51
N TYR A 103 10.35 -6.31 6.29
CA TYR A 103 8.92 -6.48 6.03
C TYR A 103 8.40 -7.83 6.50
N ILE A 104 9.08 -8.94 6.18
CA ILE A 104 8.69 -10.28 6.58
C ILE A 104 8.75 -10.45 8.10
N ASN A 105 9.82 -9.97 8.74
CA ASN A 105 9.94 -10.04 10.19
C ASN A 105 8.82 -9.27 10.90
N LEU A 106 8.47 -8.09 10.39
CA LEU A 106 7.34 -7.30 10.90
C LEU A 106 6.01 -8.04 10.76
N LEU A 107 5.77 -8.68 9.60
CA LEU A 107 4.54 -9.44 9.39
C LEU A 107 4.44 -10.64 10.34
N ILE A 108 5.52 -11.39 10.52
CA ILE A 108 5.56 -12.54 11.44
C ILE A 108 5.28 -12.06 12.87
N GLU A 109 5.96 -11.00 13.33
CA GLU A 109 5.72 -10.40 14.64
C GLU A 109 4.25 -10.00 14.83
N TRP A 110 3.68 -9.33 13.80
CA TRP A 110 2.30 -8.86 13.86
C TRP A 110 1.29 -10.00 13.91
N LEU A 111 1.43 -10.99 13.03
CA LEU A 111 0.50 -12.12 12.94
C LEU A 111 0.53 -12.97 14.22
N ASN A 112 1.72 -13.28 14.74
CA ASN A 112 1.86 -14.04 15.99
C ASN A 112 1.23 -13.36 17.21
N LYS A 113 0.97 -12.07 17.15
CA LYS A 113 0.29 -11.33 18.24
C LYS A 113 -1.21 -11.63 18.30
N TYR A 114 -1.80 -12.11 17.20
CA TYR A 114 -3.24 -12.28 17.05
C TYR A 114 -3.66 -13.71 16.71
N ASP A 115 -2.72 -14.66 16.77
CA ASP A 115 -2.99 -16.11 16.63
C ASP A 115 -3.58 -16.72 17.92
#